data_4f992af7ba2a545c0ac9810d71e87927
#
_entry.id   4f992af7ba2a545c0ac9810d71e87927
#
_cell.length_a   1.000
_cell.length_b   1.000
_cell.length_c   1.000
_cell.angle_alpha   90.00
_cell.angle_beta   90.00
_cell.angle_gamma   90.00
#
_symmetry.space_group_name_H-M   'P 1'
#
loop_
_entity.id
_entity.type
_entity.pdbx_description
1 polymer ?
#
loop_
_entity_poly.entity_id
_entity_poly.type
_entity_poly.pdbx_seq_one_letter_code
_entity_poly.pdbx_strand_id
1 'polypeptide(L)'
;TPGINVHAVGVNGKRAAIIDWKTTNPEGWESDRRPSLKSPADMIIYEMHHRDFSVDSTSGIKNKGKYLALTEHGTMNSDKLLTGIDHLIELGVTHVHLLPSSDYASIDETKLEENHYNWGYDPANYNVPDGSYSTDPYQPATRVKEFKQMVQALHRAGIRVIMDMVYNHTFNTVESNFERTVPGYFYRQKEDGTLANGSGCGNETASERPMMRKFMIESVLYWIKEYHIDGFRFDLMGVHDIETMNEIRKAVNKVDPTICIYGEGWAADTPQYPADSLAMKGNVSHMPGIAVFSDELRDGLCGPCLLYTS
;
A
#
# COMPACT_ATOMS: atom_id res chain seq x y z
N THR A 1 2.64 13.88 -17.00
CA THR A 1 1.70 12.76 -16.82
C THR A 1 2.23 11.95 -15.67
N PRO A 2 1.50 11.84 -14.55
CA PRO A 2 2.00 11.11 -13.41
C PRO A 2 2.18 9.64 -13.73
N GLY A 3 3.37 9.13 -13.45
CA GLY A 3 3.56 7.74 -13.13
C GLY A 3 3.43 6.72 -14.23
N ILE A 4 4.10 6.93 -15.36
CA ILE A 4 4.32 5.85 -16.31
C ILE A 4 5.71 5.23 -16.08
N ASN A 5 6.11 5.10 -14.84
CA ASN A 5 7.30 4.35 -14.49
C ASN A 5 6.89 2.93 -14.13
N VAL A 6 6.66 2.12 -15.15
CA VAL A 6 6.48 0.70 -14.97
C VAL A 6 7.86 0.09 -15.16
N HIS A 7 8.43 -0.47 -14.10
CA HIS A 7 9.62 -1.29 -14.25
C HIS A 7 9.28 -2.50 -15.10
N ALA A 8 10.02 -2.66 -16.18
CA ALA A 8 9.82 -3.82 -17.03
C ALA A 8 10.22 -5.12 -16.33
N VAL A 9 11.12 -5.02 -15.36
CA VAL A 9 11.62 -6.17 -14.59
C VAL A 9 12.12 -5.63 -13.25
N GLY A 10 11.42 -5.87 -12.16
CA GLY A 10 11.69 -5.58 -10.77
C GLY A 10 12.92 -4.76 -10.41
N VAL A 11 13.58 -5.13 -9.36
CA VAL A 11 14.80 -4.49 -8.86
C VAL A 11 15.90 -4.31 -9.92
N ASN A 12 15.94 -5.14 -10.94
CA ASN A 12 16.89 -5.05 -12.05
C ASN A 12 16.43 -4.14 -13.18
N GLY A 13 15.18 -3.68 -13.15
CA GLY A 13 14.58 -2.87 -14.18
C GLY A 13 14.84 -1.38 -14.00
N LYS A 14 15.80 -0.84 -14.76
CA LYS A 14 16.05 0.62 -14.84
C LYS A 14 15.32 1.26 -16.02
N ARG A 15 14.25 0.65 -16.52
CA ARG A 15 13.50 1.11 -17.69
C ARG A 15 12.06 1.38 -17.32
N ALA A 16 11.50 2.42 -17.92
CA ALA A 16 10.08 2.69 -17.90
C ALA A 16 9.40 2.12 -19.13
N ALA A 17 8.17 1.67 -19.01
CA ALA A 17 7.35 1.29 -20.14
C ALA A 17 6.29 2.37 -20.42
N ILE A 18 6.05 2.61 -21.70
CA ILE A 18 4.90 3.40 -22.15
C ILE A 18 3.80 2.39 -22.46
N ILE A 19 2.69 2.47 -21.72
CA ILE A 19 1.54 1.59 -21.91
C ILE A 19 0.31 2.40 -22.33
N ASP A 20 -0.53 1.79 -23.14
CA ASP A 20 -1.88 2.31 -23.38
C ASP A 20 -2.79 1.82 -22.23
N TRP A 21 -3.19 2.75 -21.38
CA TRP A 21 -4.00 2.47 -20.19
C TRP A 21 -5.33 1.77 -20.52
N LYS A 22 -5.92 2.08 -21.66
CA LYS A 22 -7.18 1.47 -22.07
C LYS A 22 -7.05 -0.03 -22.28
N THR A 23 -5.89 -0.49 -22.74
CA THR A 23 -5.63 -1.92 -22.95
C THR A 23 -5.45 -2.71 -21.64
N THR A 24 -5.25 -2.01 -20.53
CA THR A 24 -5.10 -2.62 -19.20
C THR A 24 -6.42 -2.69 -18.42
N ASN A 25 -7.49 -2.08 -18.92
CA ASN A 25 -8.79 -2.13 -18.25
C ASN A 25 -9.43 -3.51 -18.47
N PRO A 26 -9.85 -4.21 -17.40
CA PRO A 26 -10.66 -5.41 -17.54
C PRO A 26 -12.05 -5.06 -18.10
N GLU A 27 -12.76 -6.08 -18.60
CA GLU A 27 -14.11 -5.91 -19.10
C GLU A 27 -15.03 -5.33 -18.01
N GLY A 28 -15.76 -4.26 -18.35
CA GLY A 28 -16.65 -3.57 -17.44
C GLY A 28 -15.96 -2.65 -16.43
N TRP A 29 -14.67 -2.34 -16.58
CA TRP A 29 -13.93 -1.44 -15.69
C TRP A 29 -14.57 -0.07 -15.53
N GLU A 30 -15.08 0.50 -16.63
CA GLU A 30 -15.73 1.83 -16.64
C GLU A 30 -17.02 1.86 -15.79
N SER A 31 -17.63 0.70 -15.57
CA SER A 31 -18.83 0.53 -14.75
C SER A 31 -18.54 0.02 -13.34
N ASP A 32 -17.29 -0.23 -13.01
CA ASP A 32 -16.89 -0.64 -11.67
C ASP A 32 -17.28 0.43 -10.64
N ARG A 33 -17.77 -0.01 -9.50
CA ARG A 33 -18.25 0.87 -8.41
C ARG A 33 -17.75 0.38 -7.08
N ARG A 34 -17.30 1.32 -6.26
CA ARG A 34 -16.99 1.06 -4.84
C ARG A 34 -18.20 0.49 -4.14
N PRO A 35 -18.05 -0.58 -3.35
CA PRO A 35 -19.10 -1.01 -2.43
C PRO A 35 -19.52 0.12 -1.48
N SER A 36 -20.79 0.21 -1.16
CA SER A 36 -21.28 1.26 -0.27
C SER A 36 -20.77 1.08 1.16
N LEU A 37 -20.43 2.18 1.81
CA LEU A 37 -20.06 2.22 3.22
C LEU A 37 -20.94 3.27 3.91
N LYS A 38 -21.72 2.86 4.92
CA LYS A 38 -22.64 3.76 5.63
C LYS A 38 -21.92 4.56 6.72
N SER A 39 -21.02 3.92 7.43
CA SER A 39 -20.26 4.52 8.52
C SER A 39 -18.87 3.91 8.62
N PRO A 40 -17.84 4.67 9.02
CA PRO A 40 -16.55 4.08 9.38
C PRO A 40 -16.64 3.01 10.48
N ALA A 41 -17.65 3.07 11.34
CA ALA A 41 -17.87 2.05 12.37
C ALA A 41 -18.34 0.69 11.82
N ASP A 42 -18.76 0.63 10.55
CA ASP A 42 -19.17 -0.61 9.88
C ASP A 42 -17.97 -1.32 9.20
N MET A 43 -16.78 -0.76 9.30
CA MET A 43 -15.58 -1.34 8.67
C MET A 43 -15.10 -2.55 9.45
N ILE A 44 -14.97 -3.69 8.74
CA ILE A 44 -14.29 -4.89 9.19
C ILE A 44 -13.14 -5.10 8.22
N ILE A 45 -11.91 -4.83 8.69
CA ILE A 45 -10.71 -4.82 7.87
C ILE A 45 -9.94 -6.13 8.08
N TYR A 46 -9.61 -6.81 6.99
CA TYR A 46 -8.76 -7.99 6.96
C TYR A 46 -7.43 -7.62 6.29
N GLU A 47 -6.35 -7.61 7.08
CA GLU A 47 -5.01 -7.38 6.56
C GLU A 47 -4.44 -8.67 5.97
N MET A 48 -3.86 -8.58 4.78
CA MET A 48 -3.34 -9.74 4.09
C MET A 48 -2.13 -9.42 3.20
N HIS A 49 -1.26 -10.41 3.07
CA HIS A 49 -0.18 -10.43 2.10
C HIS A 49 -0.62 -11.20 0.85
N HIS A 50 -0.43 -10.64 -0.35
CA HIS A 50 -0.89 -11.26 -1.61
C HIS A 50 -0.43 -12.71 -1.77
N ARG A 51 0.86 -12.97 -1.54
CA ARG A 51 1.43 -14.29 -1.69
C ARG A 51 0.89 -15.26 -0.64
N ASP A 52 0.98 -14.90 0.61
CA ASP A 52 0.68 -15.80 1.73
C ASP A 52 -0.79 -16.17 1.81
N PHE A 53 -1.67 -15.27 1.38
CA PHE A 53 -3.11 -15.52 1.37
C PHE A 53 -3.52 -16.71 0.49
N SER A 54 -2.72 -17.09 -0.51
CA SER A 54 -3.11 -18.10 -1.50
C SER A 54 -2.04 -19.15 -1.80
N VAL A 55 -0.79 -18.99 -1.31
CA VAL A 55 0.36 -19.80 -1.74
C VAL A 55 0.32 -21.23 -1.23
N ASP A 56 -0.44 -21.53 -0.17
CA ASP A 56 -0.52 -22.88 0.39
C ASP A 56 -0.92 -23.89 -0.68
N SER A 57 -0.23 -25.04 -0.69
CA SER A 57 -0.45 -26.10 -1.68
C SER A 57 -1.86 -26.65 -1.66
N THR A 58 -2.52 -26.61 -0.49
CA THR A 58 -3.88 -27.15 -0.29
C THR A 58 -4.97 -26.10 -0.54
N SER A 59 -4.64 -24.84 -0.82
CA SER A 59 -5.61 -23.75 -0.97
C SER A 59 -6.65 -23.96 -2.08
N GLY A 60 -6.43 -24.89 -3.01
CA GLY A 60 -7.28 -25.08 -4.17
C GLY A 60 -7.23 -23.96 -5.22
N ILE A 61 -6.51 -22.88 -4.93
CA ILE A 61 -6.32 -21.73 -5.81
C ILE A 61 -5.32 -22.07 -6.91
N LYS A 62 -5.58 -21.61 -8.12
CA LYS A 62 -4.77 -21.86 -9.31
C LYS A 62 -3.61 -20.87 -9.43
N ASN A 63 -3.92 -19.58 -9.31
CA ASN A 63 -2.97 -18.49 -9.41
C ASN A 63 -2.38 -18.16 -8.04
N LYS A 64 -1.73 -19.15 -7.41
CA LYS A 64 -1.16 -19.02 -6.06
C LYS A 64 -0.16 -17.86 -5.96
N GLY A 65 -0.32 -17.02 -4.94
CA GLY A 65 0.57 -15.89 -4.68
C GLY A 65 0.46 -14.74 -5.70
N LYS A 66 -0.58 -14.71 -6.53
CA LYS A 66 -0.76 -13.72 -7.59
C LYS A 66 -2.00 -12.87 -7.38
N TYR A 67 -2.06 -11.68 -8.01
CA TYR A 67 -3.25 -10.82 -8.00
C TYR A 67 -4.51 -11.58 -8.38
N LEU A 68 -4.41 -12.45 -9.39
CA LEU A 68 -5.52 -13.24 -9.90
C LEU A 68 -6.06 -14.28 -8.91
N ALA A 69 -5.33 -14.61 -7.84
CA ALA A 69 -5.85 -15.49 -6.78
C ALA A 69 -7.17 -14.99 -6.18
N LEU A 70 -7.31 -13.66 -6.09
CA LEU A 70 -8.51 -13.00 -5.56
C LEU A 70 -9.66 -12.84 -6.58
N THR A 71 -9.50 -13.41 -7.76
CA THR A 71 -10.58 -13.48 -8.79
C THR A 71 -11.20 -14.86 -8.91
N GLU A 72 -10.66 -15.84 -8.18
CA GLU A 72 -11.09 -17.24 -8.27
C GLU A 72 -12.17 -17.56 -7.23
N HIS A 73 -13.31 -18.05 -7.70
CA HIS A 73 -14.43 -18.49 -6.87
C HIS A 73 -14.51 -20.03 -6.80
N GLY A 74 -15.17 -20.55 -5.76
CA GLY A 74 -15.39 -21.98 -5.56
C GLY A 74 -14.16 -22.75 -5.12
N THR A 75 -13.12 -22.05 -4.68
CA THR A 75 -11.89 -22.67 -4.19
C THR A 75 -12.04 -23.16 -2.76
N MET A 76 -11.46 -24.33 -2.46
CA MET A 76 -11.54 -24.99 -1.16
C MET A 76 -10.21 -25.67 -0.84
N ASN A 77 -9.90 -25.77 0.46
CA ASN A 77 -8.79 -26.57 0.91
C ASN A 77 -9.15 -28.08 0.98
N SER A 78 -8.20 -28.93 1.43
CA SER A 78 -8.38 -30.36 1.60
C SER A 78 -9.55 -30.73 2.53
N ASP A 79 -9.86 -29.86 3.51
CA ASP A 79 -10.93 -30.07 4.50
C ASP A 79 -12.29 -29.53 4.00
N LYS A 80 -12.36 -29.12 2.74
CA LYS A 80 -13.54 -28.51 2.09
C LYS A 80 -13.98 -27.17 2.71
N LEU A 81 -13.07 -26.46 3.33
CA LEU A 81 -13.28 -25.09 3.78
C LEU A 81 -13.01 -24.12 2.63
N LEU A 82 -13.84 -23.09 2.52
CA LEU A 82 -13.66 -22.04 1.52
C LEU A 82 -12.32 -21.33 1.67
N THR A 83 -11.70 -21.02 0.55
CA THR A 83 -10.43 -20.28 0.46
C THR A 83 -10.59 -19.08 -0.46
N GLY A 84 -9.56 -18.22 -0.55
CA GLY A 84 -9.56 -17.09 -1.44
C GLY A 84 -10.69 -16.09 -1.16
N ILE A 85 -11.24 -15.51 -2.20
CA ILE A 85 -12.28 -14.47 -2.11
C ILE A 85 -13.56 -14.99 -1.41
N ASP A 86 -13.91 -16.26 -1.61
CA ASP A 86 -15.11 -16.83 -1.00
C ASP A 86 -14.98 -16.99 0.52
N HIS A 87 -13.76 -17.23 1.03
CA HIS A 87 -13.48 -17.17 2.46
C HIS A 87 -13.68 -15.76 3.02
N LEU A 88 -13.23 -14.72 2.32
CA LEU A 88 -13.42 -13.34 2.75
C LEU A 88 -14.92 -12.97 2.79
N ILE A 89 -15.70 -13.44 1.82
CA ILE A 89 -17.16 -13.25 1.78
C ILE A 89 -17.82 -13.96 2.98
N GLU A 90 -17.47 -15.23 3.24
CA GLU A 90 -17.99 -16.01 4.37
C GLU A 90 -17.66 -15.37 5.72
N LEU A 91 -16.44 -14.82 5.85
CA LEU A 91 -15.99 -14.12 7.05
C LEU A 91 -16.72 -12.78 7.27
N GLY A 92 -17.35 -12.25 6.22
CA GLY A 92 -18.12 -11.00 6.29
C GLY A 92 -17.29 -9.74 6.38
N VAL A 93 -16.03 -9.76 5.91
CA VAL A 93 -15.18 -8.57 5.88
C VAL A 93 -15.69 -7.55 4.87
N THR A 94 -15.53 -6.29 5.18
CA THR A 94 -15.95 -5.18 4.30
C THR A 94 -14.78 -4.58 3.54
N HIS A 95 -13.58 -4.76 4.04
CA HIS A 95 -12.35 -4.24 3.46
C HIS A 95 -11.22 -5.27 3.55
N VAL A 96 -10.41 -5.35 2.51
CA VAL A 96 -9.09 -5.97 2.58
C VAL A 96 -8.03 -4.87 2.63
N HIS A 97 -7.10 -4.98 3.56
CA HIS A 97 -5.90 -4.17 3.63
C HIS A 97 -4.76 -5.01 3.07
N LEU A 98 -4.31 -4.64 1.88
CA LEU A 98 -3.20 -5.29 1.21
C LEU A 98 -1.88 -4.75 1.73
N LEU A 99 -0.97 -5.62 2.19
CA LEU A 99 0.41 -5.22 2.46
C LEU A 99 0.99 -4.54 1.21
N PRO A 100 2.14 -3.82 1.32
CA PRO A 100 2.63 -3.00 0.23
C PRO A 100 2.57 -3.68 -1.12
N SER A 101 1.82 -3.08 -2.03
CA SER A 101 1.51 -3.62 -3.36
C SER A 101 2.12 -2.78 -4.49
N SER A 102 2.73 -1.64 -4.15
CA SER A 102 3.58 -0.88 -5.06
C SER A 102 4.95 -1.55 -5.17
N ASP A 103 5.62 -1.34 -6.29
CA ASP A 103 6.90 -1.97 -6.63
C ASP A 103 7.96 -1.73 -5.55
N TYR A 104 8.51 -2.81 -5.01
CA TYR A 104 9.50 -2.84 -3.95
C TYR A 104 10.76 -3.63 -4.39
N ALA A 105 11.87 -3.45 -3.69
CA ALA A 105 13.20 -3.79 -4.22
C ALA A 105 13.67 -5.22 -3.94
N SER A 106 13.22 -5.84 -2.84
CA SER A 106 13.86 -7.08 -2.34
C SER A 106 13.52 -8.34 -3.12
N ILE A 107 12.49 -8.33 -3.95
CA ILE A 107 12.14 -9.49 -4.77
C ILE A 107 12.66 -9.31 -6.18
N ASP A 108 13.51 -10.21 -6.61
CA ASP A 108 13.96 -10.28 -7.99
C ASP A 108 12.89 -10.94 -8.86
N GLU A 109 12.14 -10.13 -9.62
CA GLU A 109 11.07 -10.60 -10.49
C GLU A 109 11.56 -11.55 -11.60
N THR A 110 12.85 -11.65 -11.82
CA THR A 110 13.44 -12.60 -12.79
C THR A 110 13.65 -14.00 -12.20
N LYS A 111 13.43 -14.18 -10.89
CA LYS A 111 13.72 -15.40 -10.12
C LYS A 111 12.60 -15.80 -9.19
N LEU A 112 11.36 -15.64 -9.62
CA LEU A 112 10.18 -15.91 -8.80
C LEU A 112 10.07 -17.37 -8.34
N GLU A 113 10.74 -18.29 -9.02
CA GLU A 113 10.83 -19.70 -8.65
C GLU A 113 11.71 -19.96 -7.41
N GLU A 114 12.59 -19.04 -7.04
CA GLU A 114 13.44 -19.16 -5.83
C GLU A 114 12.67 -18.93 -4.52
N ASN A 115 11.38 -18.66 -4.59
CA ASN A 115 10.47 -18.55 -3.44
C ASN A 115 10.92 -17.53 -2.38
N HIS A 116 11.47 -16.41 -2.80
CA HIS A 116 11.81 -15.31 -1.91
C HIS A 116 10.55 -14.69 -1.29
N TYR A 117 10.67 -14.25 -0.05
CA TYR A 117 9.60 -13.64 0.71
C TYR A 117 9.99 -12.26 1.22
N ASN A 118 9.11 -11.29 1.02
CA ASN A 118 9.23 -9.96 1.61
C ASN A 118 7.84 -9.38 1.85
N TRP A 119 7.70 -8.57 2.88
CA TRP A 119 6.45 -7.87 3.17
C TRP A 119 6.20 -6.65 2.26
N GLY A 120 7.24 -6.16 1.58
CA GLY A 120 7.13 -5.04 0.63
C GLY A 120 7.43 -3.66 1.23
N TYR A 121 7.97 -3.58 2.46
CA TYR A 121 8.31 -2.31 3.10
C TYR A 121 9.69 -1.76 2.70
N ASP A 122 10.09 -1.98 1.48
CA ASP A 122 11.32 -1.48 0.86
C ASP A 122 11.01 -0.85 -0.52
N PRO A 123 10.26 0.29 -0.54
CA PRO A 123 9.68 0.85 -1.75
C PRO A 123 10.73 1.32 -2.75
N ALA A 124 10.53 0.95 -4.01
CA ALA A 124 11.33 1.38 -5.16
C ALA A 124 10.55 2.33 -6.08
N ASN A 125 9.32 1.97 -6.46
CA ASN A 125 8.48 2.77 -7.35
C ASN A 125 7.03 2.83 -6.85
N TYR A 126 6.63 3.97 -6.30
CA TYR A 126 5.37 4.15 -5.60
C TYR A 126 4.09 4.05 -6.46
N ASN A 127 4.20 4.28 -7.78
CA ASN A 127 3.03 4.38 -8.66
C ASN A 127 2.94 3.21 -9.65
N VAL A 128 3.48 2.06 -9.27
CA VAL A 128 3.53 0.85 -10.09
C VAL A 128 3.14 -0.34 -9.23
N PRO A 129 2.19 -1.20 -9.65
CA PRO A 129 1.96 -2.48 -8.98
C PRO A 129 3.19 -3.36 -9.03
N ASP A 130 3.48 -4.07 -7.95
CA ASP A 130 4.61 -5.00 -7.89
C ASP A 130 4.46 -6.15 -8.87
N GLY A 131 5.52 -6.48 -9.60
CA GLY A 131 5.48 -7.50 -10.63
C GLY A 131 5.59 -8.92 -10.12
N SER A 132 6.04 -9.14 -8.90
CA SER A 132 6.14 -10.49 -8.32
C SER A 132 4.77 -11.14 -8.14
N TYR A 133 3.72 -10.34 -7.99
CA TYR A 133 2.33 -10.79 -7.91
C TYR A 133 1.63 -10.90 -9.27
N SER A 134 2.29 -10.53 -10.36
CA SER A 134 1.79 -10.69 -11.72
C SER A 134 2.08 -12.10 -12.25
N THR A 135 1.24 -12.60 -13.16
CA THR A 135 1.49 -13.87 -13.85
C THR A 135 2.60 -13.77 -14.88
N ASP A 136 2.87 -12.56 -15.40
CA ASP A 136 3.98 -12.29 -16.30
C ASP A 136 4.65 -10.95 -15.92
N PRO A 137 5.72 -10.97 -15.15
CA PRO A 137 6.44 -9.76 -14.75
C PRO A 137 7.20 -9.09 -15.90
N TYR A 138 7.46 -9.80 -16.99
CA TYR A 138 8.18 -9.27 -18.13
C TYR A 138 7.31 -8.39 -19.05
N GLN A 139 5.98 -8.51 -18.92
CA GLN A 139 5.02 -7.67 -19.64
C GLN A 139 4.45 -6.58 -18.70
N PRO A 140 4.92 -5.34 -18.81
CA PRO A 140 4.52 -4.27 -17.88
C PRO A 140 3.02 -4.04 -17.76
N ALA A 141 2.28 -4.22 -18.85
CA ALA A 141 0.83 -4.06 -18.85
C ALA A 141 0.09 -5.16 -18.06
N THR A 142 0.70 -6.34 -17.89
CA THR A 142 0.07 -7.48 -17.21
C THR A 142 -0.17 -7.18 -15.74
N ARG A 143 0.84 -6.69 -14.99
CA ARG A 143 0.69 -6.30 -13.58
C ARG A 143 -0.41 -5.27 -13.36
N VAL A 144 -0.50 -4.29 -14.27
CA VAL A 144 -1.54 -3.25 -14.21
C VAL A 144 -2.93 -3.84 -14.40
N LYS A 145 -3.10 -4.68 -15.43
CA LYS A 145 -4.37 -5.32 -15.74
C LYS A 145 -4.83 -6.27 -14.64
N GLU A 146 -3.93 -7.12 -14.15
CA GLU A 146 -4.25 -8.11 -13.12
C GLU A 146 -4.58 -7.46 -11.78
N PHE A 147 -3.88 -6.36 -11.41
CA PHE A 147 -4.23 -5.58 -10.23
C PHE A 147 -5.65 -5.00 -10.35
N LYS A 148 -6.01 -4.43 -11.51
CA LYS A 148 -7.37 -3.93 -11.78
C LYS A 148 -8.41 -5.06 -11.72
N GLN A 149 -8.10 -6.24 -12.25
CA GLN A 149 -8.99 -7.42 -12.19
C GLN A 149 -9.25 -7.85 -10.74
N MET A 150 -8.22 -7.84 -9.91
CA MET A 150 -8.34 -8.13 -8.48
C MET A 150 -9.26 -7.12 -7.78
N VAL A 151 -9.02 -5.82 -7.96
CA VAL A 151 -9.86 -4.76 -7.35
C VAL A 151 -11.32 -4.92 -7.80
N GLN A 152 -11.55 -5.10 -9.09
CA GLN A 152 -12.90 -5.29 -9.63
C GLN A 152 -13.59 -6.55 -9.06
N ALA A 153 -12.87 -7.64 -8.89
CA ALA A 153 -13.41 -8.87 -8.30
C ALA A 153 -13.83 -8.64 -6.84
N LEU A 154 -12.99 -7.97 -6.05
CA LEU A 154 -13.29 -7.60 -4.67
C LEU A 154 -14.50 -6.66 -4.58
N HIS A 155 -14.61 -5.65 -5.45
CA HIS A 155 -15.77 -4.76 -5.52
C HIS A 155 -17.06 -5.53 -5.83
N ARG A 156 -17.03 -6.46 -6.79
CA ARG A 156 -18.17 -7.32 -7.10
C ARG A 156 -18.58 -8.22 -5.93
N ALA A 157 -17.62 -8.59 -5.08
CA ALA A 157 -17.86 -9.33 -3.85
C ALA A 157 -18.36 -8.44 -2.69
N GLY A 158 -18.48 -7.12 -2.89
CA GLY A 158 -18.87 -6.18 -1.84
C GLY A 158 -17.74 -5.76 -0.91
N ILE A 159 -16.49 -6.03 -1.28
CA ILE A 159 -15.27 -5.79 -0.47
C ILE A 159 -14.49 -4.62 -1.06
N ARG A 160 -14.17 -3.64 -0.24
CA ARG A 160 -13.29 -2.50 -0.57
C ARG A 160 -11.82 -2.85 -0.44
N VAL A 161 -10.95 -2.10 -1.12
CA VAL A 161 -9.51 -2.33 -1.12
C VAL A 161 -8.75 -1.17 -0.49
N ILE A 162 -7.94 -1.48 0.51
CA ILE A 162 -7.02 -0.54 1.18
C ILE A 162 -5.60 -0.90 0.77
N MET A 163 -4.82 0.09 0.36
CA MET A 163 -3.40 -0.05 0.08
C MET A 163 -2.54 0.45 1.23
N ASP A 164 -1.48 -0.29 1.51
CA ASP A 164 -0.41 0.13 2.40
C ASP A 164 0.58 1.02 1.65
N MET A 165 0.81 2.23 2.16
CA MET A 165 1.61 3.26 1.51
C MET A 165 2.86 3.58 2.34
N VAL A 166 4.02 3.23 1.79
CA VAL A 166 5.32 3.37 2.46
C VAL A 166 6.04 4.63 1.95
N TYR A 167 5.47 5.81 2.20
CA TYR A 167 6.09 7.07 1.76
C TYR A 167 7.17 7.59 2.70
N ASN A 168 7.31 7.01 3.88
CA ASN A 168 8.21 7.50 4.92
C ASN A 168 9.70 7.33 4.60
N HIS A 169 10.06 6.40 3.71
CA HIS A 169 11.43 6.17 3.26
C HIS A 169 11.48 5.60 1.84
N THR A 170 12.67 5.49 1.27
CA THR A 170 12.95 4.72 0.05
C THR A 170 13.95 3.61 0.36
N PHE A 171 13.89 2.52 -0.39
CA PHE A 171 14.86 1.42 -0.26
C PHE A 171 16.31 1.89 -0.39
N ASN A 172 16.58 2.75 -1.37
CA ASN A 172 17.91 3.29 -1.60
C ASN A 172 17.81 4.78 -1.94
N THR A 173 18.53 5.63 -1.21
CA THR A 173 18.51 7.08 -1.45
C THR A 173 19.26 7.46 -2.72
N VAL A 174 20.48 6.96 -2.91
CA VAL A 174 21.36 7.34 -4.02
C VAL A 174 20.75 6.98 -5.39
N GLU A 175 20.14 5.80 -5.45
CA GLU A 175 19.53 5.28 -6.69
C GLU A 175 18.05 5.67 -6.83
N SER A 176 17.47 6.33 -5.83
CA SER A 176 16.05 6.72 -5.86
C SER A 176 15.77 7.73 -6.98
N ASN A 177 14.58 7.66 -7.54
CA ASN A 177 14.11 8.64 -8.52
C ASN A 177 14.04 10.06 -7.92
N PHE A 178 13.86 10.18 -6.61
CA PHE A 178 13.84 11.44 -5.89
C PHE A 178 15.21 12.11 -5.91
N GLU A 179 16.25 11.40 -5.46
CA GLU A 179 17.60 11.96 -5.39
C GLU A 179 18.17 12.26 -6.78
N ARG A 180 17.88 11.41 -7.76
CA ARG A 180 18.29 11.63 -9.15
C ARG A 180 17.60 12.81 -9.82
N THR A 181 16.39 13.16 -9.37
CA THR A 181 15.64 14.29 -9.93
C THR A 181 16.09 15.61 -9.32
N VAL A 182 16.15 15.71 -7.99
CA VAL A 182 16.62 16.90 -7.27
C VAL A 182 17.44 16.46 -6.06
N PRO A 183 18.77 16.36 -6.19
CA PRO A 183 19.65 15.93 -5.11
C PRO A 183 19.47 16.73 -3.83
N GLY A 184 19.38 16.04 -2.69
CA GLY A 184 19.26 16.64 -1.36
C GLY A 184 17.90 17.27 -1.05
N TYR A 185 16.90 17.17 -1.93
CA TYR A 185 15.61 17.82 -1.71
C TYR A 185 14.58 16.95 -0.98
N PHE A 186 14.46 15.70 -1.30
CA PHE A 186 13.32 14.86 -0.88
C PHE A 186 13.52 14.17 0.47
N TYR A 187 14.73 14.22 1.02
CA TYR A 187 15.06 13.59 2.29
C TYR A 187 15.42 14.63 3.34
N ARG A 188 15.00 14.36 4.59
CA ARG A 188 15.46 15.17 5.72
C ARG A 188 16.92 14.86 6.05
N GLN A 189 17.63 15.87 6.47
CA GLN A 189 19.04 15.80 6.85
C GLN A 189 19.21 16.37 8.25
N LYS A 190 20.19 15.84 8.97
CA LYS A 190 20.66 16.39 10.22
C LYS A 190 21.51 17.64 9.97
N GLU A 191 21.86 18.36 11.03
CA GLU A 191 22.71 19.57 10.93
C GLU A 191 24.08 19.31 10.31
N ASP A 192 24.62 18.09 10.47
CA ASP A 192 25.90 17.67 9.90
C ASP A 192 25.79 17.25 8.42
N GLY A 193 24.61 17.34 7.82
CA GLY A 193 24.35 16.95 6.43
C GLY A 193 24.12 15.44 6.20
N THR A 194 24.18 14.61 7.24
CA THR A 194 23.84 13.20 7.14
C THR A 194 22.32 13.01 7.05
N LEU A 195 21.89 11.91 6.46
CA LEU A 195 20.45 11.61 6.36
C LEU A 195 19.83 11.37 7.74
N ALA A 196 18.67 11.92 7.95
CA ALA A 196 17.83 11.61 9.09
C ALA A 196 17.23 10.20 8.92
N ASN A 197 16.81 9.54 10.02
CA ASN A 197 16.42 8.13 10.02
C ASN A 197 15.21 7.82 10.91
N GLY A 198 14.24 8.71 10.98
CA GLY A 198 13.01 8.48 11.74
C GLY A 198 12.22 7.24 11.30
N SER A 199 12.45 6.75 10.08
CA SER A 199 11.89 5.50 9.59
C SER A 199 12.57 4.23 10.14
N GLY A 200 13.80 4.36 10.70
CA GLY A 200 14.62 3.19 11.05
C GLY A 200 15.24 2.45 9.85
N CYS A 201 14.99 2.91 8.62
CA CYS A 201 15.43 2.27 7.37
C CYS A 201 16.60 2.99 6.68
N GLY A 202 17.31 3.88 7.40
CA GLY A 202 18.49 4.58 6.90
C GLY A 202 18.20 5.92 6.23
N ASN A 203 16.94 6.29 6.05
CA ASN A 203 16.52 7.59 5.52
C ASN A 203 15.08 7.91 5.94
N GLU A 204 14.72 9.19 5.87
CA GLU A 204 13.32 9.64 6.00
C GLU A 204 13.01 10.69 4.95
N THR A 205 11.81 10.62 4.39
CA THR A 205 11.34 11.59 3.40
C THR A 205 10.88 12.89 4.08
N ALA A 206 11.08 14.00 3.38
CA ALA A 206 10.71 15.35 3.83
C ALA A 206 9.30 15.71 3.31
N SER A 207 8.25 15.14 3.92
CA SER A 207 6.86 15.33 3.48
C SER A 207 6.40 16.79 3.50
N GLU A 208 6.96 17.61 4.40
CA GLU A 208 6.69 19.04 4.51
C GLU A 208 7.16 19.86 3.29
N ARG A 209 8.07 19.31 2.49
CA ARG A 209 8.57 20.02 1.30
C ARG A 209 7.54 20.00 0.18
N PRO A 210 7.27 21.12 -0.48
CA PRO A 210 6.16 21.26 -1.42
C PRO A 210 6.11 20.20 -2.52
N MET A 211 7.25 19.79 -3.07
CA MET A 211 7.27 18.79 -4.14
C MET A 211 7.09 17.36 -3.63
N MET A 212 7.53 17.04 -2.40
CA MET A 212 7.25 15.75 -1.78
C MET A 212 5.76 15.65 -1.42
N ARG A 213 5.19 16.68 -0.79
CA ARG A 213 3.75 16.79 -0.52
C ARG A 213 2.92 16.62 -1.80
N LYS A 214 3.29 17.36 -2.85
CA LYS A 214 2.63 17.23 -4.16
C LYS A 214 2.70 15.81 -4.70
N PHE A 215 3.86 15.16 -4.61
CA PHE A 215 4.04 13.78 -5.04
C PHE A 215 3.11 12.83 -4.28
N MET A 216 3.06 12.92 -2.94
CA MET A 216 2.21 12.07 -2.12
C MET A 216 0.72 12.24 -2.46
N ILE A 217 0.26 13.50 -2.59
CA ILE A 217 -1.14 13.80 -2.97
C ILE A 217 -1.47 13.22 -4.35
N GLU A 218 -0.62 13.46 -5.34
CA GLU A 218 -0.86 12.99 -6.71
C GLU A 218 -0.78 11.47 -6.81
N SER A 219 0.10 10.83 -6.05
CA SER A 219 0.22 9.38 -5.97
C SER A 219 -1.06 8.74 -5.38
N VAL A 220 -1.55 9.25 -4.26
CA VAL A 220 -2.83 8.77 -3.67
C VAL A 220 -3.99 8.95 -4.65
N LEU A 221 -4.12 10.13 -5.27
CA LEU A 221 -5.17 10.39 -6.26
C LEU A 221 -5.04 9.51 -7.50
N TYR A 222 -3.83 9.16 -7.91
CA TYR A 222 -3.57 8.24 -9.01
C TYR A 222 -4.11 6.83 -8.69
N TRP A 223 -3.81 6.27 -7.53
CA TRP A 223 -4.32 4.98 -7.11
C TRP A 223 -5.85 4.96 -7.00
N ILE A 224 -6.46 6.06 -6.54
CA ILE A 224 -7.93 6.19 -6.51
C ILE A 224 -8.52 6.18 -7.91
N LYS A 225 -7.95 6.97 -8.83
CA LYS A 225 -8.54 7.20 -10.15
C LYS A 225 -8.26 6.08 -11.13
N GLU A 226 -7.06 5.52 -11.09
CA GLU A 226 -6.62 4.51 -12.06
C GLU A 226 -6.95 3.09 -11.61
N TYR A 227 -6.89 2.83 -10.30
CA TYR A 227 -7.08 1.49 -9.75
C TYR A 227 -8.30 1.36 -8.85
N HIS A 228 -9.11 2.41 -8.69
CA HIS A 228 -10.32 2.46 -7.87
C HIS A 228 -10.10 2.10 -6.39
N ILE A 229 -8.94 2.40 -5.83
CA ILE A 229 -8.61 2.12 -4.44
C ILE A 229 -9.53 2.88 -3.49
N ASP A 230 -9.94 2.24 -2.38
CA ASP A 230 -10.97 2.68 -1.44
C ASP A 230 -10.43 3.13 -0.09
N GLY A 231 -9.15 2.97 0.14
CA GLY A 231 -8.52 3.39 1.38
C GLY A 231 -7.01 3.28 1.34
N PHE A 232 -6.38 3.96 2.30
CA PHE A 232 -4.93 3.98 2.44
C PHE A 232 -4.54 3.84 3.90
N ARG A 233 -3.61 2.91 4.18
CA ARG A 233 -2.89 2.83 5.43
C ARG A 233 -1.50 3.42 5.23
N PHE A 234 -1.11 4.38 6.03
CA PHE A 234 0.21 4.98 5.96
C PHE A 234 1.14 4.30 6.95
N ASP A 235 2.15 3.64 6.41
CA ASP A 235 3.25 3.06 7.17
C ASP A 235 4.04 4.17 7.85
N LEU A 236 4.38 3.99 9.14
CA LEU A 236 5.08 4.99 9.95
C LEU A 236 4.57 6.42 9.67
N MET A 237 3.24 6.60 9.72
CA MET A 237 2.59 7.90 9.43
C MET A 237 3.17 9.03 10.30
N GLY A 238 3.65 8.70 11.50
CA GLY A 238 4.28 9.64 12.40
C GLY A 238 5.61 10.25 11.91
N VAL A 239 6.16 9.77 10.80
CA VAL A 239 7.29 10.41 10.11
C VAL A 239 6.82 11.60 9.27
N HIS A 240 5.56 11.62 8.83
CA HIS A 240 5.01 12.68 7.99
C HIS A 240 4.51 13.87 8.81
N ASP A 241 4.50 15.05 8.20
CA ASP A 241 3.93 16.24 8.81
C ASP A 241 2.39 16.26 8.70
N ILE A 242 1.74 16.87 9.72
CA ILE A 242 0.30 16.98 9.83
C ILE A 242 -0.32 17.71 8.64
N GLU A 243 0.32 18.76 8.13
CA GLU A 243 -0.20 19.55 7.02
C GLU A 243 -0.30 18.70 5.75
N THR A 244 0.72 17.89 5.44
CA THR A 244 0.70 16.96 4.31
C THR A 244 -0.43 15.94 4.44
N MET A 245 -0.60 15.34 5.61
CA MET A 245 -1.67 14.39 5.85
C MET A 245 -3.07 15.04 5.67
N ASN A 246 -3.25 16.26 6.18
CA ASN A 246 -4.50 17.01 6.02
C ASN A 246 -4.77 17.39 4.55
N GLU A 247 -3.76 17.79 3.79
CA GLU A 247 -3.93 18.11 2.38
C GLU A 247 -4.25 16.84 1.55
N ILE A 248 -3.66 15.69 1.89
CA ILE A 248 -4.05 14.38 1.30
C ILE A 248 -5.53 14.11 1.61
N ARG A 249 -5.96 14.20 2.88
CA ARG A 249 -7.36 13.98 3.28
C ARG A 249 -8.31 14.90 2.51
N LYS A 250 -7.98 16.17 2.42
CA LYS A 250 -8.75 17.18 1.70
C LYS A 250 -8.86 16.87 0.20
N ALA A 251 -7.77 16.41 -0.42
CA ALA A 251 -7.77 16.03 -1.83
C ALA A 251 -8.63 14.78 -2.08
N VAL A 252 -8.52 13.78 -1.22
CA VAL A 252 -9.32 12.55 -1.27
C VAL A 252 -10.81 12.83 -1.07
N ASN A 253 -11.17 13.72 -0.12
CA ASN A 253 -12.57 14.11 0.12
C ASN A 253 -13.26 14.75 -1.09
N LYS A 254 -12.49 15.38 -1.98
CA LYS A 254 -13.04 15.93 -3.24
C LYS A 254 -13.39 14.85 -4.25
N VAL A 255 -12.82 13.66 -4.12
CA VAL A 255 -13.13 12.52 -4.97
C VAL A 255 -14.25 11.71 -4.34
N ASP A 256 -14.05 11.25 -3.11
CA ASP A 256 -15.04 10.48 -2.35
C ASP A 256 -14.69 10.54 -0.85
N PRO A 257 -15.52 11.14 0.00
CA PRO A 257 -15.26 11.24 1.44
C PRO A 257 -15.33 9.90 2.18
N THR A 258 -15.88 8.85 1.55
CA THR A 258 -15.95 7.50 2.14
C THR A 258 -14.66 6.70 1.99
N ILE A 259 -13.68 7.19 1.23
CA ILE A 259 -12.34 6.59 1.14
C ILE A 259 -11.66 6.77 2.50
N CYS A 260 -11.28 5.68 3.14
CA CYS A 260 -10.66 5.73 4.46
C CYS A 260 -9.16 6.07 4.39
N ILE A 261 -8.70 6.80 5.40
CA ILE A 261 -7.27 7.05 5.63
C ILE A 261 -6.98 6.76 7.09
N TYR A 262 -5.99 5.91 7.33
CA TYR A 262 -5.47 5.65 8.67
C TYR A 262 -3.99 5.29 8.59
N GLY A 263 -3.32 5.20 9.73
CA GLY A 263 -1.92 4.82 9.73
C GLY A 263 -1.32 4.64 11.10
N GLU A 264 -0.04 4.36 11.11
CA GLU A 264 0.76 4.22 12.31
C GLU A 264 1.13 5.61 12.85
N GLY A 265 0.48 6.00 13.95
CA GLY A 265 0.74 7.30 14.62
C GLY A 265 2.03 7.29 15.42
N TRP A 266 3.10 6.69 14.88
CA TRP A 266 4.44 6.65 15.45
C TRP A 266 5.51 6.63 14.35
N ALA A 267 6.76 6.77 14.76
CA ALA A 267 7.95 6.58 13.94
C ALA A 267 8.82 5.48 14.56
N ALA A 268 9.72 4.87 13.81
CA ALA A 268 10.63 3.84 14.32
C ALA A 268 11.78 4.41 15.12
N ASP A 269 12.21 5.64 14.80
CA ASP A 269 13.22 6.42 15.53
C ASP A 269 12.78 7.91 15.53
N THR A 270 13.60 8.82 15.98
CA THR A 270 13.28 10.25 16.10
C THR A 270 13.38 10.97 14.75
N PRO A 271 12.26 11.40 14.14
CA PRO A 271 12.30 12.19 12.92
C PRO A 271 12.96 13.57 13.13
N GLN A 272 13.61 14.07 12.11
CA GLN A 272 14.22 15.42 12.13
C GLN A 272 13.19 16.48 11.70
N TYR A 273 12.09 16.56 12.44
CA TYR A 273 11.04 17.56 12.28
C TYR A 273 10.35 17.81 13.64
N PRO A 274 9.77 19.03 13.89
CA PRO A 274 9.14 19.33 15.17
C PRO A 274 8.04 18.32 15.54
N ALA A 275 8.12 17.76 16.74
CA ALA A 275 7.25 16.68 17.20
C ALA A 275 5.75 17.07 17.25
N ASP A 276 5.44 18.33 17.52
CA ASP A 276 4.08 18.88 17.52
C ASP A 276 3.49 19.06 16.12
N SER A 277 4.33 19.00 15.11
CA SER A 277 3.96 19.11 13.69
C SER A 277 3.94 17.76 12.96
N LEU A 278 4.30 16.67 13.65
CA LEU A 278 4.28 15.31 13.09
C LEU A 278 2.94 14.61 13.30
N ALA A 279 2.58 13.73 12.36
CA ALA A 279 1.34 12.94 12.37
C ALA A 279 1.38 11.80 13.40
N MET A 280 1.87 12.11 14.58
CA MET A 280 1.93 11.20 15.72
C MET A 280 0.53 11.02 16.34
N LYS A 281 0.31 9.89 17.02
CA LYS A 281 -0.93 9.55 17.73
C LYS A 281 -1.38 10.65 18.70
N GLY A 282 -0.43 11.27 19.43
CA GLY A 282 -0.72 12.39 20.34
C GLY A 282 -1.31 13.62 19.64
N ASN A 283 -1.08 13.77 18.34
CA ASN A 283 -1.52 14.89 17.53
C ASN A 283 -2.76 14.57 16.67
N VAL A 284 -3.41 13.42 16.86
CA VAL A 284 -4.52 12.95 16.00
C VAL A 284 -5.70 13.94 15.95
N SER A 285 -5.92 14.71 17.00
CA SER A 285 -6.95 15.76 17.04
C SER A 285 -6.73 16.87 16.00
N HIS A 286 -5.52 17.02 15.48
CA HIS A 286 -5.17 17.96 14.42
C HIS A 286 -5.31 17.38 13.01
N MET A 287 -5.76 16.11 12.90
CA MET A 287 -5.92 15.40 11.63
C MET A 287 -7.37 14.88 11.46
N PRO A 288 -8.37 15.78 11.32
CA PRO A 288 -9.77 15.36 11.21
C PRO A 288 -10.01 14.46 9.99
N GLY A 289 -10.67 13.31 10.21
CA GLY A 289 -10.95 12.33 9.16
C GLY A 289 -9.79 11.39 8.82
N ILE A 290 -8.74 11.38 9.64
CA ILE A 290 -7.63 10.41 9.59
C ILE A 290 -7.60 9.66 10.92
N ALA A 291 -7.54 8.33 10.86
CA ALA A 291 -7.47 7.48 12.04
C ALA A 291 -6.03 7.02 12.32
N VAL A 292 -5.79 6.57 13.53
CA VAL A 292 -4.53 5.95 13.94
C VAL A 292 -4.80 4.64 14.68
N PHE A 293 -3.84 3.73 14.65
CA PHE A 293 -3.92 2.52 15.47
C PHE A 293 -3.93 2.85 16.96
N SER A 294 -4.68 2.06 17.73
CA SER A 294 -4.80 2.21 19.19
C SER A 294 -4.14 1.01 19.89
N ASP A 295 -2.95 1.26 20.43
CA ASP A 295 -2.25 0.27 21.25
C ASP A 295 -3.03 -0.05 22.51
N GLU A 296 -3.68 0.93 23.13
CA GLU A 296 -4.46 0.78 24.33
C GLU A 296 -5.63 -0.19 24.14
N LEU A 297 -6.31 -0.10 22.98
CA LEU A 297 -7.40 -1.02 22.66
C LEU A 297 -6.87 -2.43 22.41
N ARG A 298 -5.80 -2.54 21.62
CA ARG A 298 -5.12 -3.82 21.35
C ARG A 298 -4.71 -4.50 22.67
N ASP A 299 -3.97 -3.78 23.49
CA ASP A 299 -3.42 -4.33 24.73
C ASP A 299 -4.51 -4.59 25.77
N GLY A 300 -5.60 -3.82 25.75
CA GLY A 300 -6.77 -4.06 26.59
C GLY A 300 -7.55 -5.33 26.23
N LEU A 301 -7.54 -5.72 24.94
CA LEU A 301 -8.23 -6.91 24.44
C LEU A 301 -7.34 -8.16 24.46
N CYS A 302 -6.10 -8.01 24.04
CA CYS A 302 -5.17 -9.15 23.82
C CYS A 302 -4.13 -9.32 24.94
N GLY A 303 -4.03 -8.34 25.86
CA GLY A 303 -2.91 -8.22 26.78
C GLY A 303 -1.66 -7.61 26.14
N PRO A 304 -0.77 -6.98 26.92
CA PRO A 304 0.45 -6.40 26.38
C PRO A 304 1.37 -7.50 25.85
N CYS A 305 1.91 -7.28 24.67
CA CYS A 305 2.73 -8.24 23.90
C CYS A 305 3.93 -8.82 24.73
N LEU A 306 4.43 -8.06 25.70
CA LEU A 306 5.53 -8.45 26.57
C LEU A 306 5.19 -9.50 27.64
N LEU A 307 3.90 -9.82 27.85
CA LEU A 307 3.49 -10.84 28.84
C LEU A 307 3.46 -12.27 28.27
N TYR A 308 3.61 -12.45 26.96
CA TYR A 308 3.64 -13.78 26.32
C TYR A 308 5.05 -14.36 26.17
N THR A 309 6.09 -13.66 26.61
CA THR A 309 7.50 -14.09 26.54
C THR A 309 8.14 -14.40 27.88
N SER A 310 7.35 -14.51 28.96
CA SER A 310 7.83 -14.91 30.28
C SER A 310 7.32 -16.30 30.70
#